data_6dbd73839e5e64ae9e1d74ad4af82fa4
#
_entry.id   6dbd73839e5e64ae9e1d74ad4af82fa4
#
_cell.length_a   1.000
_cell.length_b   1.000
_cell.length_c   1.000
_cell.angle_alpha   90.00
_cell.angle_beta   90.00
_cell.angle_gamma   90.00
#
_symmetry.space_group_name_H-M   'P 1'
#
loop_
_entity.id
_entity.type
_entity.pdbx_description
1 polymer ?
#
loop_
_entity_poly.entity_id
_entity_poly.type
_entity_poly.pdbx_seq_one_letter_code
_entity_poly.pdbx_strand_id
1 'polypeptide(L)'
;MEYHVQRAEVCPELKGLWDGPAWGEAEVITIDIFRPESSDHHPKVQARLLFDAETIYGIFRVEDKYVRAVHTTYQASVCGDSCVEFFVEPKPDAGYFNFEFSACGAFLVHYVTDATRQSSGDCKDFVELTQEDG
;
A
#
# COMPACT_ATOMS: atom_id res chain seq x y z
N MET A 1 2.99 0.32 -17.64
CA MET A 1 3.93 1.30 -17.03
C MET A 1 4.95 0.48 -16.28
N GLU A 2 6.22 0.84 -16.34
CA GLU A 2 7.31 0.19 -15.61
C GLU A 2 7.91 1.23 -14.65
N TYR A 3 8.21 0.82 -13.44
CA TYR A 3 8.83 1.65 -12.42
C TYR A 3 10.05 0.93 -11.86
N HIS A 4 11.20 1.59 -11.85
CA HIS A 4 12.42 1.03 -11.35
C HIS A 4 12.66 1.49 -9.91
N VAL A 5 12.45 0.56 -8.97
CA VAL A 5 12.76 0.82 -7.56
C VAL A 5 14.27 0.95 -7.40
N GLN A 6 14.73 2.05 -6.84
CA GLN A 6 16.14 2.33 -6.64
C GLN A 6 16.60 1.85 -5.27
N ARG A 7 17.92 1.57 -5.17
CA ARG A 7 18.51 1.20 -3.90
C ARG A 7 18.67 2.44 -3.02
N ALA A 8 18.24 2.31 -1.76
CA ALA A 8 18.44 3.36 -0.77
C ALA A 8 19.93 3.52 -0.44
N GLU A 9 20.46 4.71 -0.59
CA GLU A 9 21.82 5.06 -0.11
C GLU A 9 21.83 5.34 1.40
N VAL A 10 20.70 5.85 1.90
CA VAL A 10 20.46 6.13 3.32
C VAL A 10 19.14 5.49 3.70
N CYS A 11 19.10 4.79 4.84
CA CYS A 11 17.87 4.19 5.36
C CYS A 11 16.81 5.27 5.61
N PRO A 12 15.64 5.19 5.00
CA PRO A 12 14.56 6.14 5.20
C PRO A 12 14.05 6.13 6.64
N GLU A 13 13.86 7.30 7.23
CA GLU A 13 13.15 7.42 8.51
C GLU A 13 11.63 7.27 8.30
N LEU A 14 10.97 6.47 9.15
CA LEU A 14 9.51 6.27 9.11
C LEU A 14 8.75 7.42 9.79
N LYS A 15 8.98 8.64 9.33
CA LYS A 15 8.35 9.87 9.85
C LYS A 15 7.30 10.48 8.92
N GLY A 16 7.01 9.83 7.78
CA GLY A 16 6.07 10.37 6.79
C GLY A 16 6.52 11.65 6.11
N LEU A 17 7.82 11.97 6.11
CA LEU A 17 8.37 13.16 5.48
C LEU A 17 8.65 12.88 4.00
N TRP A 18 7.76 13.32 3.13
CA TRP A 18 7.87 13.14 1.68
C TRP A 18 9.18 13.65 1.09
N ASP A 19 9.65 14.80 1.55
CA ASP A 19 10.89 15.44 1.09
C ASP A 19 12.07 15.14 2.03
N GLY A 20 12.00 14.04 2.79
CA GLY A 20 13.12 13.56 3.60
C GLY A 20 14.33 13.20 2.74
N PRO A 21 15.56 13.34 3.26
CA PRO A 21 16.78 13.22 2.47
C PRO A 21 16.95 11.86 1.77
N ALA A 22 16.43 10.78 2.35
CA ALA A 22 16.51 9.46 1.73
C ALA A 22 15.66 9.32 0.46
N TRP A 23 14.60 10.13 0.31
CA TRP A 23 13.64 10.03 -0.78
C TRP A 23 14.02 10.83 -2.04
N GLY A 24 15.08 11.65 -1.97
CA GLY A 24 15.44 12.56 -3.06
C GLY A 24 15.74 11.87 -4.39
N GLU A 25 16.32 10.68 -4.34
CA GLU A 25 16.68 9.90 -5.54
C GLU A 25 15.55 8.99 -6.04
N ALA A 26 14.51 8.77 -5.23
CA ALA A 26 13.39 7.92 -5.63
C ALA A 26 12.49 8.64 -6.63
N GLU A 27 12.25 8.01 -7.77
CA GLU A 27 11.26 8.49 -8.74
C GLU A 27 9.86 8.55 -8.14
N VAL A 28 9.05 9.49 -8.61
CA VAL A 28 7.66 9.63 -8.17
C VAL A 28 6.76 8.79 -9.04
N ILE A 29 6.02 7.89 -8.44
CA ILE A 29 4.89 7.21 -9.08
C ILE A 29 3.66 8.11 -8.91
N THR A 30 2.98 8.45 -10.01
CA THR A 30 1.65 9.06 -9.95
C THR A 30 0.61 7.96 -10.17
N ILE A 31 -0.31 7.83 -9.22
CA ILE A 31 -1.40 6.84 -9.27
C ILE A 31 -2.65 7.58 -9.74
N ASP A 32 -2.90 7.53 -11.06
CA ASP A 32 -3.94 8.29 -11.74
C ASP A 32 -4.82 7.44 -12.67
N ILE A 33 -4.76 6.11 -12.53
CA ILE A 33 -5.60 5.18 -13.28
C ILE A 33 -6.83 4.84 -12.44
N PHE A 34 -7.96 5.41 -12.80
CA PHE A 34 -9.24 5.18 -12.13
C PHE A 34 -10.08 4.18 -12.90
N ARG A 35 -10.86 3.38 -12.18
CA ARG A 35 -11.80 2.45 -12.81
C ARG A 35 -12.93 3.25 -13.47
N PRO A 36 -13.45 2.80 -14.64
CA PRO A 36 -14.57 3.48 -15.30
C PRO A 36 -15.82 3.61 -14.42
N GLU A 37 -16.00 2.69 -13.47
CA GLU A 37 -17.13 2.66 -12.55
C GLU A 37 -16.93 3.56 -11.33
N SER A 38 -15.76 4.18 -11.19
CA SER A 38 -15.46 5.11 -10.09
C SER A 38 -16.29 6.38 -10.21
N SER A 39 -16.47 7.06 -9.07
CA SER A 39 -17.06 8.40 -9.04
C SER A 39 -16.11 9.43 -9.68
N ASP A 40 -16.61 10.66 -9.89
CA ASP A 40 -15.79 11.79 -10.36
C ASP A 40 -14.80 12.33 -9.31
N HIS A 41 -14.69 11.65 -8.16
CA HIS A 41 -13.74 11.99 -7.13
C HIS A 41 -12.39 11.35 -7.41
N HIS A 42 -11.44 12.15 -7.85
CA HIS A 42 -10.10 11.73 -8.23
C HIS A 42 -9.06 12.45 -7.36
N PRO A 43 -8.65 11.90 -6.21
CA PRO A 43 -7.58 12.47 -5.39
C PRO A 43 -6.25 12.40 -6.12
N LYS A 44 -5.34 13.30 -5.81
CA LYS A 44 -3.97 13.23 -6.29
C LYS A 44 -3.18 12.29 -5.38
N VAL A 45 -2.74 11.18 -5.94
CA VAL A 45 -2.00 10.16 -5.21
C VAL A 45 -0.62 9.96 -5.82
N GLN A 46 0.40 10.01 -4.99
CA GLN A 46 1.79 9.78 -5.38
C GLN A 46 2.45 8.82 -4.41
N ALA A 47 3.40 8.03 -4.92
CA ALA A 47 4.21 7.13 -4.13
C ALA A 47 5.69 7.23 -4.53
N ARG A 48 6.58 6.83 -3.62
CA ARG A 48 8.00 6.58 -3.86
C ARG A 48 8.37 5.27 -3.21
N LEU A 49 9.22 4.49 -3.86
CA LEU A 49 9.74 3.23 -3.35
C LEU A 49 11.26 3.23 -3.39
N LEU A 50 11.85 2.65 -2.35
CA LEU A 50 13.27 2.35 -2.27
C LEU A 50 13.44 0.92 -1.73
N PHE A 51 14.62 0.34 -1.90
CA PHE A 51 14.95 -0.94 -1.29
C PHE A 51 16.39 -0.97 -0.79
N ASP A 52 16.67 -1.85 0.16
CA ASP A 52 18.04 -2.24 0.52
C ASP A 52 18.20 -3.78 0.47
N ALA A 53 19.12 -4.33 1.24
CA ALA A 53 19.37 -5.77 1.22
C ALA A 53 18.25 -6.61 1.82
N GLU A 54 17.40 -6.03 2.67
CA GLU A 54 16.43 -6.76 3.50
C GLU A 54 15.03 -6.13 3.47
N THR A 55 14.88 -4.88 3.01
CA THR A 55 13.66 -4.10 3.21
C THR A 55 13.25 -3.38 1.93
N ILE A 56 11.95 -3.32 1.69
CA ILE A 56 11.31 -2.39 0.73
C ILE A 56 10.71 -1.24 1.55
N TYR A 57 11.08 -0.02 1.21
CA TYR A 57 10.55 1.21 1.81
C TYR A 57 9.55 1.84 0.87
N GLY A 58 8.40 2.23 1.39
CA GLY A 58 7.38 2.95 0.65
C GLY A 58 6.92 4.20 1.38
N ILE A 59 6.65 5.27 0.64
CA ILE A 59 5.97 6.45 1.15
C ILE A 59 4.90 6.89 0.16
N PHE A 60 3.73 7.20 0.68
CA PHE A 60 2.61 7.73 -0.09
C PHE A 60 2.34 9.18 0.30
N ARG A 61 1.93 9.97 -0.69
CA ARG A 61 1.39 11.30 -0.49
C ARG A 61 0.05 11.41 -1.19
N VAL A 62 -1.00 11.72 -0.42
CA VAL A 62 -2.36 11.86 -0.93
C VAL A 62 -2.86 13.27 -0.66
N GLU A 63 -3.29 13.95 -1.71
CA GLU A 63 -3.99 15.23 -1.63
C GLU A 63 -5.47 14.97 -1.93
N ASP A 64 -6.28 14.95 -0.88
CA ASP A 64 -7.71 14.68 -0.94
C ASP A 64 -8.48 15.69 -0.10
N LYS A 65 -9.65 16.10 -0.58
CA LYS A 65 -10.58 16.97 0.16
C LYS A 65 -11.48 16.21 1.13
N TYR A 66 -11.58 14.90 0.97
CA TYR A 66 -12.38 14.03 1.82
C TYR A 66 -11.48 12.96 2.44
N VAL A 67 -11.39 12.96 3.76
CA VAL A 67 -10.62 11.96 4.49
C VAL A 67 -11.55 11.28 5.49
N ARG A 68 -11.68 9.96 5.34
CA ARG A 68 -12.39 9.09 6.28
C ARG A 68 -11.38 8.14 6.92
N ALA A 69 -11.39 8.03 8.24
CA ALA A 69 -10.55 7.11 9.00
C ALA A 69 -11.26 6.72 10.30
N VAL A 70 -12.17 5.74 10.22
CA VAL A 70 -12.99 5.27 11.35
C VAL A 70 -12.51 3.93 11.89
N HIS A 71 -11.80 3.14 11.09
CA HIS A 71 -11.19 1.88 11.49
C HIS A 71 -9.78 2.16 12.01
N THR A 72 -9.55 1.93 13.31
CA THR A 72 -8.34 2.40 14.00
C THR A 72 -7.49 1.26 14.59
N THR A 73 -7.88 0.01 14.37
CA THR A 73 -7.17 -1.16 14.91
C THR A 73 -6.50 -1.97 13.79
N TYR A 74 -5.50 -2.74 14.15
CA TYR A 74 -4.86 -3.70 13.26
C TYR A 74 -5.88 -4.71 12.74
N GLN A 75 -5.78 -5.07 11.45
CA GLN A 75 -6.70 -5.97 10.72
C GLN A 75 -8.16 -5.49 10.66
N ALA A 76 -8.47 -4.25 11.01
CA ALA A 76 -9.79 -3.69 10.73
C ALA A 76 -10.00 -3.50 9.22
N SER A 77 -11.26 -3.38 8.79
CA SER A 77 -11.61 -3.21 7.36
C SER A 77 -11.23 -1.80 6.85
N VAL A 78 -9.94 -1.51 6.81
CA VAL A 78 -9.40 -0.19 6.42
C VAL A 78 -9.69 0.17 4.95
N CYS A 79 -10.00 -0.81 4.10
CA CYS A 79 -10.47 -0.59 2.73
C CYS A 79 -11.79 0.21 2.64
N GLY A 80 -12.56 0.27 3.73
CA GLY A 80 -13.74 1.14 3.85
C GLY A 80 -13.43 2.59 4.21
N ASP A 81 -12.17 2.90 4.48
CA ASP A 81 -11.66 4.23 4.80
C ASP A 81 -10.81 4.81 3.65
N SER A 82 -10.30 6.02 3.85
CA SER A 82 -9.25 6.57 2.97
C SER A 82 -7.98 5.79 3.21
N CYS A 83 -7.61 4.91 2.29
CA CYS A 83 -6.45 4.04 2.40
C CYS A 83 -5.58 4.05 1.14
N VAL A 84 -4.35 3.63 1.29
CA VAL A 84 -3.44 3.27 0.21
C VAL A 84 -3.07 1.80 0.35
N GLU A 85 -2.83 1.15 -0.78
CA GLU A 85 -2.57 -0.28 -0.82
C GLU A 85 -1.26 -0.57 -1.56
N PHE A 86 -0.56 -1.59 -1.10
CA PHE A 86 0.64 -2.11 -1.75
C PHE A 86 0.55 -3.62 -1.88
N PHE A 87 0.60 -4.10 -3.13
CA PHE A 87 0.59 -5.52 -3.44
C PHE A 87 1.98 -5.95 -3.87
N VAL A 88 2.47 -7.03 -3.29
CA VAL A 88 3.78 -7.58 -3.65
C VAL A 88 3.75 -9.10 -3.71
N GLU A 89 4.25 -9.64 -4.82
CA GLU A 89 4.49 -11.07 -5.05
C GLU A 89 5.99 -11.33 -4.98
N PRO A 90 6.54 -11.75 -3.81
CA PRO A 90 7.98 -11.93 -3.64
C PRO A 90 8.53 -13.12 -4.41
N LYS A 91 7.68 -14.09 -4.70
CA LYS A 91 8.03 -15.32 -5.41
C LYS A 91 6.95 -15.67 -6.42
N PRO A 92 7.28 -15.84 -7.71
CA PRO A 92 6.32 -16.21 -8.73
C PRO A 92 5.48 -17.43 -8.35
N ASP A 93 4.19 -17.37 -8.63
CA ASP A 93 3.20 -18.44 -8.43
C ASP A 93 3.04 -18.92 -6.98
N ALA A 94 3.53 -18.18 -6.01
CA ALA A 94 3.40 -18.52 -4.59
C ALA A 94 2.29 -17.77 -3.87
N GLY A 95 1.66 -16.78 -4.51
CA GLY A 95 0.72 -15.86 -3.90
C GLY A 95 1.35 -14.50 -3.65
N TYR A 96 0.57 -13.58 -3.11
CA TYR A 96 1.01 -12.22 -2.88
C TYR A 96 0.57 -11.68 -1.52
N PHE A 97 1.30 -10.69 -1.03
CA PHE A 97 0.88 -9.90 0.12
C PHE A 97 0.08 -8.70 -0.34
N ASN A 98 -1.00 -8.42 0.36
CA ASN A 98 -1.74 -7.17 0.28
C ASN A 98 -1.56 -6.40 1.58
N PHE A 99 -0.97 -5.22 1.50
CA PHE A 99 -0.82 -4.28 2.61
C PHE A 99 -1.77 -3.11 2.37
N GLU A 100 -2.62 -2.81 3.32
CA GLU A 100 -3.55 -1.67 3.27
C GLU A 100 -3.29 -0.75 4.47
N PHE A 101 -3.10 0.54 4.22
CA PHE A 101 -2.82 1.53 5.25
C PHE A 101 -3.85 2.65 5.20
N SER A 102 -4.56 2.86 6.30
CA SER A 102 -5.52 3.95 6.39
C SER A 102 -4.84 5.29 6.72
N ALA A 103 -5.55 6.39 6.47
CA ALA A 103 -5.08 7.73 6.77
C ALA A 103 -4.80 7.99 8.26
N CYS A 104 -5.30 7.16 9.19
CA CYS A 104 -5.02 7.27 10.63
C CYS A 104 -3.87 6.34 11.09
N GLY A 105 -3.24 5.60 10.17
CA GLY A 105 -2.15 4.68 10.48
C GLY A 105 -2.58 3.28 10.90
N ALA A 106 -3.88 2.97 10.92
CA ALA A 106 -4.33 1.59 11.03
C ALA A 106 -4.00 0.84 9.74
N PHE A 107 -3.68 -0.43 9.84
CA PHE A 107 -3.34 -1.24 8.67
C PHE A 107 -3.82 -2.68 8.81
N LEU A 108 -3.96 -3.32 7.65
CA LEU A 108 -4.18 -4.75 7.55
C LEU A 108 -3.17 -5.38 6.60
N VAL A 109 -2.88 -6.64 6.79
CA VAL A 109 -2.00 -7.43 5.91
C VAL A 109 -2.64 -8.78 5.65
N HIS A 110 -2.85 -9.09 4.37
CA HIS A 110 -3.31 -10.41 3.92
C HIS A 110 -2.23 -11.08 3.07
N TYR A 111 -2.07 -12.37 3.23
CA TYR A 111 -1.37 -13.22 2.28
C TYR A 111 -2.40 -13.99 1.46
N VAL A 112 -2.43 -13.77 0.17
CA VAL A 112 -3.46 -14.29 -0.74
C VAL A 112 -2.86 -15.36 -1.63
N THR A 113 -3.41 -16.56 -1.56
CA THR A 113 -3.01 -17.71 -2.37
C THR A 113 -3.97 -18.02 -3.52
N ASP A 114 -5.25 -17.63 -3.39
CA ASP A 114 -6.23 -17.69 -4.48
C ASP A 114 -7.03 -16.38 -4.54
N ALA A 115 -6.72 -15.57 -5.54
CA ALA A 115 -7.34 -14.27 -5.76
C ALA A 115 -8.75 -14.33 -6.39
N THR A 116 -9.29 -15.53 -6.65
CA THR A 116 -10.64 -15.69 -7.18
C THR A 116 -11.65 -15.05 -6.23
N ARG A 117 -12.42 -14.09 -6.72
CA ARG A 117 -13.40 -13.39 -5.89
C ARG A 117 -14.62 -14.27 -5.65
N GLN A 118 -15.05 -14.35 -4.40
CA GLN A 118 -16.30 -14.97 -3.98
C GLN A 118 -17.47 -13.98 -4.08
N SER A 119 -18.67 -14.46 -3.86
CA SER A 119 -19.90 -13.62 -3.85
C SER A 119 -19.89 -12.58 -2.72
N SER A 120 -19.13 -12.81 -1.65
CA SER A 120 -18.90 -11.84 -0.58
C SER A 120 -18.02 -10.66 -1.00
N GLY A 121 -17.26 -10.80 -2.11
CA GLY A 121 -16.22 -9.86 -2.54
C GLY A 121 -14.81 -10.21 -2.08
N ASP A 122 -14.67 -11.14 -1.14
CA ASP A 122 -13.36 -11.59 -0.62
C ASP A 122 -12.63 -12.50 -1.61
N CYS A 123 -11.32 -12.64 -1.46
CA CYS A 123 -10.56 -13.67 -2.15
C CYS A 123 -10.97 -15.06 -1.66
N LYS A 124 -10.82 -16.06 -2.50
CA LYS A 124 -11.24 -17.44 -2.18
C LYS A 124 -10.37 -18.06 -1.09
N ASP A 125 -9.08 -17.77 -1.11
CA ASP A 125 -8.14 -18.28 -0.12
C ASP A 125 -7.12 -17.19 0.25
N PHE A 126 -7.12 -16.80 1.51
CA PHE A 126 -6.21 -15.83 2.07
C PHE A 126 -6.01 -16.07 3.58
N VAL A 127 -4.92 -15.57 4.11
CA VAL A 127 -4.58 -15.61 5.53
C VAL A 127 -4.43 -14.17 6.03
N GLU A 128 -5.14 -13.83 7.10
CA GLU A 128 -4.88 -12.62 7.87
C GLU A 128 -3.63 -12.84 8.71
N LEU A 129 -2.60 -12.00 8.50
CA LEU A 129 -1.38 -12.11 9.30
C LEU A 129 -1.61 -11.50 10.67
N THR A 130 -1.19 -12.20 11.71
CA THR A 130 -1.25 -11.72 13.09
C THR A 130 0.02 -10.92 13.42
N GLN A 131 0.00 -10.17 14.54
CA GLN A 131 1.20 -9.48 15.02
C GLN A 131 2.32 -10.45 15.47
N GLU A 132 2.00 -11.73 15.66
CA GLU A 132 2.97 -12.77 16.03
C GLU A 132 3.69 -13.35 14.80
N ASP A 133 3.18 -13.10 13.59
CA ASP A 133 3.73 -13.60 12.32
C ASP A 133 4.79 -12.63 11.72
N GLY A 134 5.03 -11.48 12.38
CA GLY A 134 5.90 -10.40 11.93
C GLY A 134 7.23 -10.30 12.66
#